data_43433e49468ef57cedc40e31011bf5fc
#
_entry.id   43433e49468ef57cedc40e31011bf5fc
#
_cell.length_a   1.000
_cell.length_b   1.000
_cell.length_c   1.000
_cell.angle_alpha   90.00
_cell.angle_beta   90.00
_cell.angle_gamma   90.00
#
_symmetry.space_group_name_H-M   'P 1'
#
loop_
_entity.id
_entity.type
_entity.pdbx_description
1 polymer ?
#
loop_
_entity_poly.entity_id
_entity_poly.type
_entity_poly.pdbx_seq_one_letter_code
_entity_poly.pdbx_strand_id
1 'polypeptide(L)'
;MVSLLFLWLTACSQPVTIEMYVPIGDELVLDMSDSLYTYDITFFTRADFPAFSRRPNCDIPLEVFLTSPSGRTFSEQVYFPTAEPIRSTAFSNDYLAPWRTGCDPVEYGKWSLKIRIGDSEWESHLYGFGAILEKKR
;
A
#
# COMPACT_ATOMS: atom_id res chain seq x y z
N MET A 1 39.41 24.55 -15.97
CA MET A 1 39.62 23.11 -15.78
C MET A 1 38.98 22.55 -14.56
N VAL A 2 37.80 22.99 -14.20
CA VAL A 2 37.13 22.50 -12.96
C VAL A 2 35.66 22.41 -13.21
N SER A 3 35.26 21.87 -14.33
CA SER A 3 33.85 21.81 -14.70
C SER A 3 33.20 20.43 -14.44
N LEU A 4 33.87 19.58 -13.70
CA LEU A 4 33.41 18.21 -13.50
C LEU A 4 32.55 18.00 -12.25
N LEU A 5 32.30 19.03 -11.45
CA LEU A 5 31.64 18.94 -10.18
C LEU A 5 30.12 19.10 -10.22
N PHE A 6 29.55 19.45 -11.35
CA PHE A 6 28.11 19.73 -11.43
C PHE A 6 27.23 18.56 -11.78
N LEU A 7 27.80 17.42 -12.11
CA LEU A 7 27.04 16.23 -12.52
C LEU A 7 26.46 15.42 -11.35
N TRP A 8 26.82 15.77 -10.14
CA TRP A 8 26.43 14.99 -8.95
C TRP A 8 25.13 15.45 -8.32
N LEU A 9 24.63 16.61 -8.65
CA LEU A 9 23.45 17.19 -8.02
C LEU A 9 22.13 16.67 -8.58
N THR A 10 22.17 15.98 -9.71
CA THR A 10 20.95 15.42 -10.30
C THR A 10 20.57 14.04 -9.79
N ALA A 11 21.44 13.41 -9.02
CA ALA A 11 21.19 12.06 -8.51
C ALA A 11 20.37 12.01 -7.23
N CYS A 12 20.04 13.17 -6.63
CA CYS A 12 19.42 13.24 -5.30
C CYS A 12 17.89 13.28 -5.31
N SER A 13 17.23 13.15 -6.46
CA SER A 13 15.78 13.32 -6.56
C SER A 13 15.02 12.03 -6.81
N GLN A 14 15.63 10.88 -6.59
CA GLN A 14 14.93 9.61 -6.77
C GLN A 14 13.98 9.35 -5.60
N PRO A 15 12.74 8.93 -5.88
CA PRO A 15 11.80 8.58 -4.83
C PRO A 15 12.28 7.36 -4.06
N VAL A 16 12.07 7.38 -2.76
CA VAL A 16 12.33 6.22 -1.90
C VAL A 16 11.07 5.38 -1.84
N THR A 17 11.20 4.09 -2.18
CA THR A 17 10.10 3.15 -2.17
C THR A 17 10.34 2.11 -1.08
N ILE A 18 9.34 1.91 -0.23
CA ILE A 18 9.37 0.90 0.83
C ILE A 18 8.18 -0.02 0.63
N GLU A 19 8.46 -1.31 0.53
CA GLU A 19 7.43 -2.34 0.42
C GLU A 19 7.31 -3.10 1.75
N MET A 20 6.07 -3.31 2.19
CA MET A 20 5.75 -4.04 3.41
C MET A 20 4.64 -5.02 3.11
N TYR A 21 4.71 -6.22 3.69
CA TYR A 21 3.69 -7.24 3.53
C TYR A 21 3.55 -8.00 4.84
N VAL A 22 2.32 -8.08 5.33
CA VAL A 22 2.02 -8.73 6.61
C VAL A 22 0.78 -9.61 6.48
N PRO A 23 0.60 -10.59 7.36
CA PRO A 23 -0.67 -11.29 7.48
C PRO A 23 -1.82 -10.31 7.74
N ILE A 24 -3.02 -10.69 7.30
CA ILE A 24 -4.20 -9.84 7.49
C ILE A 24 -4.43 -9.61 8.98
N GLY A 25 -4.66 -8.34 9.34
CA GLY A 25 -4.87 -7.93 10.72
C GLY A 25 -3.61 -7.52 11.47
N ASP A 26 -2.43 -7.79 10.91
CA ASP A 26 -1.18 -7.33 11.48
C ASP A 26 -0.91 -5.88 11.12
N GLU A 27 -0.06 -5.25 11.91
CA GLU A 27 0.27 -3.83 11.76
C GLU A 27 1.28 -3.58 10.66
N LEU A 28 0.96 -2.63 9.80
CA LEU A 28 1.90 -2.01 8.87
C LEU A 28 2.29 -0.63 9.41
N VAL A 29 3.58 -0.30 9.36
CA VAL A 29 4.05 1.01 9.78
C VAL A 29 4.43 1.83 8.55
N LEU A 30 3.77 2.97 8.39
CA LEU A 30 4.05 3.93 7.32
C LEU A 30 4.88 5.07 7.89
N ASP A 31 6.16 5.12 7.54
CA ASP A 31 7.03 6.21 7.99
C ASP A 31 6.87 7.43 7.09
N MET A 32 6.02 8.35 7.52
CA MET A 32 5.75 9.62 6.85
C MET A 32 6.28 10.78 7.68
N SER A 33 7.51 10.65 8.18
CA SER A 33 8.09 11.64 9.08
C SER A 33 8.75 12.82 8.39
N ASP A 34 9.03 12.72 7.09
CA ASP A 34 9.72 13.78 6.37
C ASP A 34 8.73 14.78 5.76
N SER A 35 8.70 15.99 6.31
CA SER A 35 7.78 17.04 5.87
C SER A 35 8.14 17.70 4.54
N LEU A 36 9.30 17.37 3.98
CA LEU A 36 9.74 17.91 2.69
C LEU A 36 9.19 17.12 1.49
N TYR A 37 8.50 16.01 1.77
CA TYR A 37 8.02 15.10 0.74
C TYR A 37 6.51 14.90 0.81
N THR A 38 5.95 14.49 -0.32
CA THR A 38 4.62 13.91 -0.38
C THR A 38 4.74 12.40 -0.48
N TYR A 39 3.64 11.71 -0.25
CA TYR A 39 3.65 10.25 -0.17
C TYR A 39 2.58 9.65 -1.06
N ASP A 40 2.97 8.63 -1.82
CA ASP A 40 2.04 7.76 -2.53
C ASP A 40 1.95 6.45 -1.77
N ILE A 41 0.74 5.98 -1.54
CA ILE A 41 0.49 4.71 -0.86
C ILE A 41 -0.33 3.83 -1.79
N THR A 42 0.22 2.67 -2.10
CA THR A 42 -0.42 1.67 -2.95
C THR A 42 -0.61 0.40 -2.16
N PHE A 43 -1.81 -0.17 -2.20
CA PHE A 43 -2.08 -1.47 -1.58
C PHE A 43 -1.81 -2.59 -2.55
N PHE A 44 -1.34 -3.72 -2.04
CA PHE A 44 -1.24 -4.93 -2.82
C PHE A 44 -1.64 -6.16 -2.00
N THR A 45 -2.12 -7.17 -2.69
CA THR A 45 -2.48 -8.45 -2.06
C THR A 45 -2.32 -9.59 -3.05
N ARG A 46 -2.25 -10.79 -2.53
CA ARG A 46 -2.22 -12.03 -3.30
C ARG A 46 -3.39 -12.90 -2.88
N ALA A 47 -4.13 -13.38 -3.86
CA ALA A 47 -5.26 -14.26 -3.65
C ALA A 47 -5.05 -15.60 -4.35
N ASP A 48 -5.46 -16.68 -3.71
CA ASP A 48 -5.34 -18.05 -4.24
C ASP A 48 -6.67 -18.61 -4.73
N PHE A 49 -7.52 -17.79 -5.32
CA PHE A 49 -8.78 -18.28 -5.86
C PHE A 49 -8.54 -19.35 -6.91
N PRO A 50 -9.27 -20.47 -6.83
CA PRO A 50 -9.24 -21.47 -7.89
C PRO A 50 -9.63 -20.86 -9.24
N ALA A 51 -9.03 -21.34 -10.32
CA ALA A 51 -9.29 -20.80 -11.67
C ALA A 51 -10.77 -20.84 -12.09
N PHE A 52 -11.56 -21.72 -11.49
CA PHE A 52 -13.00 -21.82 -11.72
C PHE A 52 -13.84 -20.98 -10.76
N SER A 53 -13.22 -20.38 -9.76
CA SER A 53 -13.91 -19.52 -8.81
C SER A 53 -14.29 -18.22 -9.49
N ARG A 54 -15.57 -18.05 -9.69
CA ARG A 54 -16.08 -16.88 -10.42
C ARG A 54 -16.39 -15.75 -9.44
N ARG A 55 -15.40 -14.95 -9.19
CA ARG A 55 -15.61 -13.63 -8.61
C ARG A 55 -14.97 -12.54 -9.48
N PRO A 56 -15.18 -12.59 -10.82
CA PRO A 56 -14.71 -11.50 -11.65
C PRO A 56 -15.46 -10.24 -11.25
N ASN A 57 -14.76 -9.14 -11.11
CA ASN A 57 -15.32 -7.83 -10.82
C ASN A 57 -15.89 -7.66 -9.41
N CYS A 58 -15.56 -8.53 -8.46
CA CYS A 58 -15.89 -8.30 -7.07
C CYS A 58 -14.75 -7.58 -6.38
N ASP A 59 -15.01 -6.36 -5.95
CA ASP A 59 -14.04 -5.63 -5.14
C ASP A 59 -13.97 -6.23 -3.73
N ILE A 60 -12.78 -6.20 -3.13
CA ILE A 60 -12.60 -6.66 -1.75
C ILE A 60 -12.98 -5.51 -0.83
N PRO A 61 -14.01 -5.67 0.03
CA PRO A 61 -14.33 -4.65 1.01
C PRO A 61 -13.29 -4.66 2.13
N LEU A 62 -12.59 -3.56 2.28
CA LEU A 62 -11.57 -3.36 3.30
C LEU A 62 -12.02 -2.34 4.31
N GLU A 63 -11.75 -2.61 5.57
CA GLU A 63 -11.81 -1.62 6.63
C GLU A 63 -10.39 -1.28 7.05
N VAL A 64 -10.00 -0.02 6.83
CA VAL A 64 -8.65 0.45 7.07
C VAL A 64 -8.63 1.25 8.36
N PHE A 65 -7.82 0.83 9.31
CA PHE A 65 -7.64 1.51 10.60
C PHE A 65 -6.28 2.18 10.62
N LEU A 66 -6.30 3.46 10.88
CA LEU A 66 -5.09 4.29 10.95
C LEU A 66 -4.92 4.85 12.35
N THR A 67 -3.71 4.79 12.86
CA THR A 67 -3.33 5.49 14.09
C THR A 67 -2.21 6.45 13.77
N SER A 68 -2.43 7.73 14.08
CA SER A 68 -1.43 8.77 13.83
C SER A 68 -0.27 8.69 14.83
N PRO A 69 0.83 9.41 14.57
CA PRO A 69 1.94 9.47 15.52
C PRO A 69 1.56 9.93 16.92
N SER A 70 0.56 10.81 17.05
CA SER A 70 0.06 11.28 18.35
C SER A 70 -0.98 10.36 18.99
N GLY A 71 -1.34 9.26 18.32
CA GLY A 71 -2.31 8.29 18.84
C GLY A 71 -3.76 8.54 18.43
N ARG A 72 -4.02 9.47 17.52
CA ARG A 72 -5.38 9.69 16.98
C ARG A 72 -5.73 8.54 16.04
N THR A 73 -6.96 8.07 16.13
CA THR A 73 -7.45 6.94 15.34
C THR A 73 -8.40 7.39 14.25
N PHE A 74 -8.27 6.78 13.10
CA PHE A 74 -9.14 7.00 11.92
C PHE A 74 -9.53 5.65 11.36
N SER A 75 -10.72 5.59 10.78
CA SER A 75 -11.14 4.40 10.02
C SER A 75 -11.71 4.84 8.68
N GLU A 76 -11.48 4.01 7.67
CA GLU A 76 -11.94 4.27 6.31
C GLU A 76 -12.35 2.96 5.67
N GLN A 77 -13.47 2.98 4.96
CA GLN A 77 -13.89 1.85 4.16
C GLN A 77 -13.39 2.01 2.75
N VAL A 78 -12.71 0.98 2.23
CA VAL A 78 -12.10 0.99 0.92
C VAL A 78 -12.53 -0.27 0.17
N TYR A 79 -12.83 -0.13 -1.11
CA TYR A 79 -13.11 -1.25 -2.00
C TYR A 79 -11.91 -1.48 -2.89
N PHE A 80 -11.20 -2.57 -2.64
CA PHE A 80 -9.99 -2.92 -3.36
C PHE A 80 -10.36 -3.64 -4.66
N PRO A 81 -10.01 -3.09 -5.84
CA PRO A 81 -10.40 -3.65 -7.13
C PRO A 81 -9.64 -4.94 -7.44
N THR A 82 -10.35 -5.95 -7.93
CA THR A 82 -9.79 -7.24 -8.33
C THR A 82 -10.12 -7.63 -9.77
N ALA A 83 -10.55 -6.66 -10.58
CA ALA A 83 -10.92 -6.95 -11.97
C ALA A 83 -9.72 -7.42 -12.81
N GLU A 84 -8.54 -6.84 -12.57
CA GLU A 84 -7.34 -7.14 -13.34
C GLU A 84 -6.15 -7.40 -12.41
N PRO A 85 -5.68 -8.66 -12.34
CA PRO A 85 -4.44 -8.94 -11.62
C PRO A 85 -3.23 -8.36 -12.36
N ILE A 86 -2.23 -7.90 -11.60
CA ILE A 86 -0.97 -7.47 -12.18
C ILE A 86 -0.08 -8.66 -12.55
N ARG A 87 -0.32 -9.79 -11.93
CA ARG A 87 0.37 -11.03 -12.23
C ARG A 87 -0.53 -12.20 -11.86
N SER A 88 -0.57 -13.20 -12.74
CA SER A 88 -1.29 -14.46 -12.51
C SER A 88 -0.33 -15.63 -12.63
N THR A 89 -0.42 -16.54 -11.68
CA THR A 89 0.28 -17.84 -11.72
C THR A 89 -0.75 -18.96 -11.70
N ALA A 90 -0.29 -20.21 -11.78
CA ALA A 90 -1.17 -21.34 -11.65
C ALA A 90 -1.86 -21.45 -10.27
N PHE A 91 -1.33 -20.77 -9.27
CA PHE A 91 -1.76 -20.91 -7.87
C PHE A 91 -2.31 -19.63 -7.27
N SER A 92 -2.02 -18.48 -7.85
CA SER A 92 -2.42 -17.21 -7.24
C SER A 92 -2.47 -16.07 -8.23
N ASN A 93 -3.19 -15.03 -7.86
CA ASN A 93 -3.24 -13.75 -8.56
C ASN A 93 -2.75 -12.63 -7.64
N ASP A 94 -1.93 -11.76 -8.17
CA ASP A 94 -1.45 -10.57 -7.48
C ASP A 94 -2.22 -9.34 -7.94
N TYR A 95 -2.67 -8.52 -6.99
CA TYR A 95 -3.47 -7.33 -7.24
C TYR A 95 -2.80 -6.11 -6.60
N LEU A 96 -2.96 -4.99 -7.26
CA LEU A 96 -2.36 -3.72 -6.84
C LEU A 96 -3.38 -2.60 -7.04
N ALA A 97 -3.51 -1.72 -6.07
CA ALA A 97 -4.41 -0.58 -6.16
C ALA A 97 -3.85 0.64 -5.45
N PRO A 98 -3.73 1.79 -6.13
CA PRO A 98 -3.39 3.04 -5.48
C PRO A 98 -4.46 3.42 -4.46
N TRP A 99 -4.03 3.84 -3.27
CA TRP A 99 -4.95 4.31 -2.23
C TRP A 99 -4.83 5.82 -2.02
N ARG A 100 -3.62 6.33 -1.92
CA ARG A 100 -3.36 7.77 -1.79
C ARG A 100 -2.24 8.17 -2.73
N THR A 101 -2.40 9.32 -3.37
CA THR A 101 -1.41 9.89 -4.27
C THR A 101 -1.14 11.32 -3.86
N GLY A 102 0.13 11.70 -3.74
CA GLY A 102 0.54 13.05 -3.34
C GLY A 102 0.02 13.46 -1.98
N CYS A 103 0.01 12.53 -1.04
CA CYS A 103 -0.55 12.74 0.29
C CYS A 103 0.37 13.59 1.16
N ASP A 104 -0.19 14.65 1.74
CA ASP A 104 0.42 15.38 2.85
C ASP A 104 -0.29 14.91 4.13
N PRO A 105 0.35 14.14 4.99
CA PRO A 105 -0.31 13.65 6.19
C PRO A 105 -0.62 14.81 7.16
N VAL A 106 -1.72 14.71 7.88
CA VAL A 106 -2.10 15.72 8.89
C VAL A 106 -1.11 15.78 10.04
N GLU A 107 -0.35 14.72 10.26
CA GLU A 107 0.74 14.64 11.21
C GLU A 107 1.91 13.93 10.54
N TYR A 108 3.12 14.46 10.69
CA TYR A 108 4.32 13.79 10.22
C TYR A 108 4.85 12.85 11.29
N GLY A 109 5.26 11.66 10.88
CA GLY A 109 5.76 10.64 11.78
C GLY A 109 5.40 9.24 11.28
N LYS A 110 5.47 8.29 12.20
CA LYS A 110 5.13 6.90 11.90
C LYS A 110 3.65 6.67 12.16
N TRP A 111 2.95 6.28 11.11
CA TRP A 111 1.55 5.90 11.17
C TRP A 111 1.43 4.38 11.24
N SER A 112 0.50 3.92 12.05
CA SER A 112 0.13 2.51 12.10
C SER A 112 -1.09 2.27 11.22
N LEU A 113 -1.02 1.22 10.41
CA LEU A 113 -2.11 0.83 9.51
C LEU A 113 -2.46 -0.62 9.76
N LYS A 114 -3.74 -0.90 9.96
CA LYS A 114 -4.27 -2.26 10.02
C LYS A 114 -5.42 -2.40 9.05
N ILE A 115 -5.49 -3.53 8.40
CA ILE A 115 -6.53 -3.83 7.41
C ILE A 115 -7.35 -5.01 7.89
N ARG A 116 -8.67 -4.83 7.88
CA ARG A 116 -9.63 -5.88 8.14
C ARG A 116 -10.43 -6.15 6.87
N ILE A 117 -10.64 -7.42 6.57
CA ILE A 117 -11.44 -7.84 5.44
C ILE A 117 -12.87 -8.05 5.92
N GLY A 118 -13.82 -7.38 5.26
CA GLY A 118 -15.24 -7.50 5.62
C GLY A 118 -15.94 -8.73 5.05
N ASP A 119 -15.32 -9.40 4.10
CA ASP A 119 -15.87 -10.57 3.42
C ASP A 119 -15.09 -11.81 3.81
N SER A 120 -15.74 -12.76 4.51
CA SER A 120 -15.09 -13.98 5.00
C SER A 120 -14.60 -14.89 3.87
N GLU A 121 -15.23 -14.85 2.72
CA GLU A 121 -14.81 -15.63 1.56
C GLU A 121 -13.48 -15.10 1.00
N TRP A 122 -13.35 -13.79 0.87
CA TRP A 122 -12.08 -13.19 0.48
C TRP A 122 -10.99 -13.46 1.52
N GLU A 123 -11.32 -13.29 2.80
CA GLU A 123 -10.36 -13.48 3.89
C GLU A 123 -9.69 -14.85 3.85
N SER A 124 -10.46 -15.90 3.56
CA SER A 124 -9.95 -17.27 3.50
C SER A 124 -9.02 -17.53 2.31
N HIS A 125 -9.04 -16.66 1.30
CA HIS A 125 -8.24 -16.81 0.07
C HIS A 125 -7.10 -15.81 -0.06
N LEU A 126 -6.94 -14.90 0.90
CA LEU A 126 -5.86 -13.91 0.89
C LEU A 126 -4.72 -14.35 1.79
N TYR A 127 -3.49 -14.28 1.27
CA TYR A 127 -2.30 -14.62 2.05
C TYR A 127 -1.89 -13.51 3.01
N GLY A 128 -2.25 -12.28 2.70
CA GLY A 128 -1.88 -11.14 3.50
C GLY A 128 -2.19 -9.85 2.76
N PHE A 129 -1.76 -8.74 3.32
CA PHE A 129 -1.95 -7.44 2.72
C PHE A 129 -0.69 -6.61 2.84
N GLY A 130 -0.39 -5.86 1.80
CA GLY A 130 0.81 -5.07 1.77
C GLY A 130 0.54 -3.63 1.37
N ALA A 131 1.50 -2.79 1.66
CA ALA A 131 1.53 -1.41 1.24
C ALA A 131 2.89 -1.06 0.64
N ILE A 132 2.84 -0.29 -0.44
CA ILE A 132 4.02 0.30 -1.05
C ILE A 132 3.96 1.79 -0.75
N LEU A 133 4.90 2.25 0.05
CA LEU A 133 5.04 3.66 0.40
C LEU A 133 6.11 4.28 -0.47
N GLU A 134 5.74 5.26 -1.26
CA GLU A 134 6.65 5.96 -2.14
C GLU A 134 6.75 7.42 -1.72
N LYS A 135 7.95 7.88 -1.41
CA LYS A 135 8.25 9.23 -0.97
C LYS A 135 8.69 10.05 -2.17
N LYS A 136 7.96 11.11 -2.47
CA LYS A 136 8.19 11.98 -3.64
C LYS A 136 8.35 13.43 -3.22
N ARG A 137 9.20 14.10 -3.94
CA ARG A 137 9.45 15.52 -3.71
C ARG A 137 8.65 16.42 -4.65
#